data_ad53aa7c60c94f6b92fd42c2149f74fc
#
_entry.id   ad53aa7c60c94f6b92fd42c2149f74fc
#
_cell.length_a   1.000
_cell.length_b   1.000
_cell.length_c   1.000
_cell.angle_alpha   90.00
_cell.angle_beta   90.00
_cell.angle_gamma   90.00
#
_symmetry.space_group_name_H-M   'P 1'
#
loop_
_entity.id
_entity.type
_entity.pdbx_description
1 polymer ?
#
loop_
_entity_poly.entity_id
_entity_poly.type
_entity_poly.pdbx_seq_one_letter_code
_entity_poly.pdbx_strand_id
1 'polypeptide(L)'
;MEDRRGEWVVLQVSGEMDLVTSPAVRQHVHDAVAEGRHWLVLDLSEVRFCDSSGVGVLIAARRLMRSCSGRLRLILPPQDAAHGSHVHRVLAALGVRRLFDVYPDLGAATELDEDDEDAVDPLSA
;
A
#
# COMPACT_ATOMS: atom_id res chain seq x y z
N MET A 1 -12.19 -0.25 -1.17
CA MET A 1 -12.93 -0.01 0.10
C MET A 1 -11.95 0.43 1.16
N GLU A 2 -12.34 1.39 1.99
CA GLU A 2 -11.48 1.93 3.02
C GLU A 2 -11.92 1.43 4.40
N ASP A 3 -10.94 1.10 5.26
CA ASP A 3 -11.18 0.72 6.63
C ASP A 3 -10.11 1.34 7.51
N ARG A 4 -10.29 1.26 8.83
CA ARG A 4 -9.35 1.88 9.77
C ARG A 4 -8.99 0.91 10.88
N ARG A 5 -7.69 0.83 11.15
CA ARG A 5 -7.16 0.03 12.25
C ARG A 5 -6.14 0.86 13.01
N GLY A 6 -6.56 1.39 14.15
CA GLY A 6 -5.71 2.29 14.92
C GLY A 6 -5.40 3.54 14.11
N GLU A 7 -4.13 3.85 13.96
CA GLU A 7 -3.67 4.97 13.14
C GLU A 7 -3.62 4.64 11.65
N TRP A 8 -3.82 3.38 11.27
CA TRP A 8 -3.70 2.96 9.89
C TRP A 8 -5.01 3.12 9.14
N VAL A 9 -4.93 3.68 7.95
CA VAL A 9 -6.01 3.61 6.96
C VAL A 9 -5.69 2.45 6.04
N VAL A 10 -6.63 1.54 5.87
CA VAL A 10 -6.46 0.39 5.01
C VAL A 10 -7.31 0.59 3.77
N LEU A 11 -6.67 0.63 2.61
CA LEU A 11 -7.36 0.69 1.33
C LEU A 11 -7.29 -0.69 0.69
N GLN A 12 -8.43 -1.34 0.58
CA GLN A 12 -8.51 -2.66 -0.01
C GLN A 12 -8.82 -2.53 -1.49
N VAL A 13 -7.96 -3.11 -2.31
CA VAL A 13 -8.09 -3.11 -3.78
C VAL A 13 -8.30 -4.54 -4.23
N SER A 14 -9.23 -4.76 -5.15
CA SER A 14 -9.50 -6.10 -5.67
C SER A 14 -9.62 -6.06 -7.19
N GLY A 15 -9.46 -7.22 -7.80
CA GLY A 15 -9.60 -7.38 -9.24
C GLY A 15 -8.34 -6.93 -9.98
N GLU A 16 -8.48 -5.96 -10.86
CA GLU A 16 -7.38 -5.48 -11.69
C GLU A 16 -6.90 -4.11 -11.25
N MET A 17 -5.59 -3.90 -11.31
CA MET A 17 -4.98 -2.58 -11.21
C MET A 17 -4.38 -2.24 -12.57
N ASP A 18 -5.20 -1.63 -13.42
CA ASP A 18 -4.84 -1.31 -14.80
C ASP A 18 -5.10 0.16 -15.09
N LEU A 19 -4.99 0.53 -16.35
CA LEU A 19 -5.18 1.92 -16.77
C LEU A 19 -6.56 2.46 -16.41
N VAL A 20 -7.59 1.61 -16.40
CA VAL A 20 -8.96 2.02 -16.12
C VAL A 20 -9.20 2.19 -14.61
N THR A 21 -8.67 1.28 -13.80
CA THR A 21 -8.97 1.24 -12.36
C THR A 21 -7.97 2.04 -11.51
N SER A 22 -6.75 2.22 -12.01
CA SER A 22 -5.69 2.88 -11.25
C SER A 22 -6.01 4.32 -10.83
N PRO A 23 -6.69 5.15 -11.64
CA PRO A 23 -7.04 6.50 -11.19
C PRO A 23 -7.87 6.54 -9.93
N ALA A 24 -8.79 5.58 -9.74
CA ALA A 24 -9.61 5.53 -8.53
C ALA A 24 -8.76 5.21 -7.30
N VAL A 25 -7.82 4.29 -7.42
CA VAL A 25 -6.91 3.95 -6.32
C VAL A 25 -6.07 5.17 -5.95
N ARG A 26 -5.53 5.86 -6.95
CA ARG A 26 -4.75 7.07 -6.72
C ARG A 26 -5.57 8.12 -5.98
N GLN A 27 -6.83 8.31 -6.38
CA GLN A 27 -7.69 9.29 -5.75
C GLN A 27 -7.94 8.96 -4.27
N HIS A 28 -8.17 7.68 -3.96
CA HIS A 28 -8.36 7.27 -2.57
C HIS A 28 -7.12 7.56 -1.71
N VAL A 29 -5.93 7.35 -2.27
CA VAL A 29 -4.68 7.67 -1.56
C VAL A 29 -4.59 9.17 -1.30
N HIS A 30 -4.86 9.98 -2.32
CA HIS A 30 -4.83 11.43 -2.17
C HIS A 30 -5.85 11.92 -1.15
N ASP A 31 -7.04 11.35 -1.16
CA ASP A 31 -8.09 11.73 -0.20
C ASP A 31 -7.66 11.42 1.23
N ALA A 32 -7.05 10.27 1.45
CA ALA A 32 -6.58 9.90 2.79
C ALA A 32 -5.54 10.88 3.30
N VAL A 33 -4.58 11.25 2.45
CA VAL A 33 -3.55 12.22 2.83
C VAL A 33 -4.15 13.59 3.08
N ALA A 34 -5.10 14.01 2.25
CA ALA A 34 -5.77 15.31 2.41
C ALA A 34 -6.55 15.38 3.73
N GLU A 35 -6.99 14.24 4.26
CA GLU A 35 -7.66 14.16 5.56
C GLU A 35 -6.69 14.05 6.73
N GLY A 36 -5.41 14.17 6.48
CA GLY A 36 -4.40 14.06 7.52
C GLY A 36 -3.99 12.62 7.87
N ARG A 37 -4.32 11.68 7.02
CA ARG A 37 -4.03 10.27 7.24
C ARG A 37 -2.70 9.93 6.59
N HIS A 38 -1.67 9.76 7.40
CA HIS A 38 -0.32 9.57 6.89
C HIS A 38 0.23 8.16 7.10
N TRP A 39 -0.59 7.23 7.60
CA TRP A 39 -0.22 5.82 7.77
C TRP A 39 -1.20 4.99 6.95
N LEU A 40 -0.71 4.41 5.88
CA LEU A 40 -1.54 3.79 4.86
C LEU A 40 -1.10 2.36 4.58
N VAL A 41 -2.06 1.45 4.58
CA VAL A 41 -1.87 0.08 4.10
C VAL A 41 -2.67 -0.05 2.80
N LEU A 42 -1.99 -0.46 1.73
CA LEU A 42 -2.67 -0.86 0.50
C LEU A 42 -2.76 -2.39 0.51
N ASP A 43 -3.96 -2.88 0.69
CA ASP A 43 -4.21 -4.33 0.73
C ASP A 43 -4.54 -4.80 -0.68
N LEU A 44 -3.57 -5.44 -1.31
CA LEU A 44 -3.66 -5.96 -2.67
C LEU A 44 -3.87 -7.47 -2.70
N SER A 45 -4.24 -8.07 -1.57
CA SER A 45 -4.36 -9.52 -1.48
C SER A 45 -5.37 -10.11 -2.45
N GLU A 46 -6.35 -9.32 -2.87
CA GLU A 46 -7.38 -9.75 -3.82
C GLU A 46 -7.12 -9.24 -5.24
N VAL A 47 -5.97 -8.63 -5.50
CA VAL A 47 -5.62 -8.17 -6.85
C VAL A 47 -5.14 -9.36 -7.67
N ARG A 48 -5.73 -9.54 -8.84
CA ARG A 48 -5.42 -10.66 -9.74
C ARG A 48 -4.58 -10.24 -10.93
N PHE A 49 -4.55 -8.97 -11.24
CA PHE A 49 -3.83 -8.42 -12.38
C PHE A 49 -3.29 -7.05 -12.05
N CYS A 50 -2.06 -6.78 -12.47
CA CYS A 50 -1.45 -5.46 -12.28
C CYS A 50 -0.54 -5.19 -13.46
N ASP A 51 -0.77 -4.07 -14.16
CA ASP A 51 0.11 -3.64 -15.24
C ASP A 51 0.98 -2.47 -14.76
N SER A 52 1.70 -1.85 -15.68
CA SER A 52 2.58 -0.72 -15.35
C SER A 52 1.81 0.48 -14.79
N SER A 53 0.55 0.65 -15.18
CA SER A 53 -0.30 1.72 -14.61
C SER A 53 -0.55 1.48 -13.14
N GLY A 54 -0.85 0.24 -12.75
CA GLY A 54 -1.03 -0.12 -11.35
C GLY A 54 0.23 0.07 -10.55
N VAL A 55 1.36 -0.37 -11.08
CA VAL A 55 2.66 -0.18 -10.42
C VAL A 55 2.95 1.32 -10.27
N GLY A 56 2.60 2.12 -11.28
CA GLY A 56 2.76 3.57 -11.21
C GLY A 56 2.01 4.19 -10.05
N VAL A 57 0.81 3.69 -9.77
CA VAL A 57 0.05 4.16 -8.60
C VAL A 57 0.75 3.81 -7.30
N LEU A 58 1.30 2.61 -7.19
CA LEU A 58 2.03 2.21 -5.98
C LEU A 58 3.25 3.11 -5.76
N ILE A 59 3.99 3.40 -6.82
CA ILE A 59 5.14 4.29 -6.73
C ILE A 59 4.71 5.71 -6.35
N ALA A 60 3.62 6.20 -6.95
CA ALA A 60 3.10 7.52 -6.62
C ALA A 60 2.66 7.60 -5.16
N ALA A 61 2.01 6.55 -4.66
CA ALA A 61 1.60 6.49 -3.26
C ALA A 61 2.82 6.54 -2.34
N ARG A 62 3.87 5.80 -2.67
CA ARG A 62 5.11 5.81 -1.90
C ARG A 62 5.72 7.20 -1.86
N ARG A 63 5.80 7.86 -3.01
CA ARG A 63 6.36 9.22 -3.07
C ARG A 63 5.54 10.20 -2.24
N LEU A 64 4.22 10.12 -2.34
CA LEU A 64 3.34 10.99 -1.59
C LEU A 64 3.52 10.79 -0.09
N MET A 65 3.56 9.55 0.36
CA MET A 65 3.75 9.27 1.78
C MET A 65 5.11 9.76 2.27
N ARG A 66 6.15 9.59 1.48
CA ARG A 66 7.47 10.11 1.85
C ARG A 66 7.48 11.63 1.94
N SER A 67 6.73 12.30 1.08
CA SER A 67 6.69 13.76 1.08
C SER A 67 6.01 14.34 2.33
N CYS A 68 5.12 13.58 2.95
CA CYS A 68 4.43 14.01 4.17
C CYS A 68 4.95 13.28 5.42
N SER A 69 6.10 12.63 5.32
CA SER A 69 6.69 11.86 6.41
C SER A 69 5.78 10.75 6.92
N GLY A 70 4.97 10.21 6.02
CA GLY A 70 4.04 9.14 6.33
C GLY A 70 4.66 7.77 6.16
N ARG A 71 3.82 6.76 6.26
CA ARG A 71 4.22 5.37 6.10
C ARG A 71 3.28 4.65 5.15
N LEU A 72 3.86 3.82 4.28
CA LEU A 72 3.11 3.00 3.35
C LEU A 72 3.53 1.55 3.52
N ARG A 73 2.56 0.68 3.71
CA ARG A 73 2.78 -0.75 3.77
C ARG A 73 1.87 -1.44 2.77
N LEU A 74 2.35 -2.53 2.20
CA LEU A 74 1.60 -3.31 1.22
C LEU A 74 1.32 -4.70 1.74
N ILE A 75 0.16 -5.24 1.36
CA ILE A 75 -0.13 -6.67 1.46
C ILE A 75 -0.29 -7.15 0.02
N LEU A 76 0.54 -8.08 -0.40
CA LEU A 76 0.48 -8.63 -1.75
C LEU A 76 -0.33 -9.93 -1.76
N PRO A 77 -0.87 -10.34 -2.92
CA PRO A 77 -1.54 -11.63 -3.01
C PRO A 77 -0.60 -12.77 -2.60
N PRO A 78 -1.12 -13.85 -2.02
CA PRO A 78 -0.28 -15.01 -1.72
C PRO A 78 0.37 -15.55 -2.99
N GLN A 79 1.66 -15.86 -2.93
CA GLN A 79 2.40 -16.34 -4.11
C GLN A 79 1.89 -17.66 -4.64
N ASP A 80 1.34 -18.50 -3.76
CA ASP A 80 0.81 -19.81 -4.13
C ASP A 80 -0.62 -19.76 -4.64
N ALA A 81 -1.27 -18.58 -4.62
CA ALA A 81 -2.60 -18.43 -5.19
C ALA A 81 -2.51 -18.43 -6.72
N ALA A 82 -3.59 -18.84 -7.37
CA ALA A 82 -3.64 -18.98 -8.82
C ALA A 82 -3.20 -17.70 -9.56
N HIS A 83 -3.50 -16.54 -9.00
CA HIS A 83 -3.19 -15.25 -9.63
C HIS A 83 -2.15 -14.43 -8.88
N GLY A 84 -1.74 -14.87 -7.69
CA GLY A 84 -0.83 -14.11 -6.86
C GLY A 84 0.56 -13.94 -7.46
N SER A 85 1.05 -14.97 -8.14
CA SER A 85 2.37 -14.93 -8.74
C SER A 85 2.51 -13.87 -9.83
N HIS A 86 1.39 -13.48 -10.46
CA HIS A 86 1.42 -12.44 -11.50
C HIS A 86 1.88 -11.09 -10.91
N VAL A 87 1.27 -10.66 -9.82
CA VAL A 87 1.62 -9.38 -9.21
C VAL A 87 3.08 -9.38 -8.76
N HIS A 88 3.50 -10.48 -8.11
CA HIS A 88 4.89 -10.61 -7.68
C HIS A 88 5.88 -10.55 -8.85
N ARG A 89 5.55 -11.20 -9.96
CA ARG A 89 6.41 -11.19 -11.15
C ARG A 89 6.51 -9.80 -11.77
N VAL A 90 5.40 -9.06 -11.83
CA VAL A 90 5.41 -7.72 -12.39
C VAL A 90 6.30 -6.79 -11.57
N LEU A 91 6.16 -6.84 -10.24
CA LEU A 91 6.99 -6.01 -9.37
C LEU A 91 8.47 -6.38 -9.48
N ALA A 92 8.76 -7.67 -9.56
CA ALA A 92 10.14 -8.13 -9.72
C ALA A 92 10.72 -7.72 -11.08
N ALA A 93 9.93 -7.87 -12.14
CA ALA A 93 10.40 -7.54 -13.50
C ALA A 93 10.72 -6.06 -13.64
N LEU A 94 9.97 -5.20 -12.96
CA LEU A 94 10.21 -3.76 -12.98
C LEU A 94 11.26 -3.32 -11.95
N GLY A 95 11.74 -4.23 -11.12
CA GLY A 95 12.77 -3.94 -10.14
C GLY A 95 12.32 -3.05 -9.00
N VAL A 96 11.03 -2.99 -8.73
CA VAL A 96 10.48 -2.04 -7.74
C VAL A 96 10.03 -2.72 -6.44
N ARG A 97 10.04 -4.05 -6.38
CA ARG A 97 9.57 -4.77 -5.19
C ARG A 97 10.26 -4.30 -3.90
N ARG A 98 11.55 -4.06 -3.98
CA ARG A 98 12.35 -3.64 -2.82
C ARG A 98 12.04 -2.23 -2.32
N LEU A 99 11.29 -1.46 -3.08
CA LEU A 99 10.90 -0.12 -2.66
C LEU A 99 9.81 -0.12 -1.60
N PHE A 100 9.16 -1.26 -1.38
CA PHE A 100 7.97 -1.34 -0.55
C PHE A 100 8.16 -2.25 0.66
N ASP A 101 7.55 -1.85 1.77
CA ASP A 101 7.43 -2.69 2.96
C ASP A 101 6.23 -3.59 2.79
N VAL A 102 6.46 -4.89 2.66
CA VAL A 102 5.40 -5.85 2.38
C VAL A 102 5.18 -6.74 3.59
N TYR A 103 3.91 -6.94 3.94
CA TYR A 103 3.50 -7.70 5.10
C TYR A 103 2.57 -8.83 4.67
N PRO A 104 2.50 -9.93 5.43
CA PRO A 104 1.73 -11.10 5.01
C PRO A 104 0.22 -10.93 5.17
N ASP A 105 -0.22 -10.08 6.10
CA ASP A 105 -1.66 -9.90 6.36
C ASP A 105 -1.90 -8.57 7.06
N LEU A 106 -3.19 -8.26 7.28
CA LEU A 106 -3.58 -7.00 7.91
C LEU A 106 -3.09 -6.88 9.35
N GLY A 107 -3.09 -7.97 10.09
CA GLY A 107 -2.60 -7.94 11.46
C GLY A 107 -1.16 -7.45 11.51
N ALA A 108 -0.29 -8.09 10.72
CA ALA A 108 1.12 -7.71 10.67
C ALA A 108 1.30 -6.31 10.11
N ALA A 109 0.53 -5.94 9.07
CA ALA A 109 0.68 -4.65 8.41
C ALA A 109 0.23 -3.47 9.27
N THR A 110 -0.58 -3.72 10.29
CA THR A 110 -1.10 -2.66 11.16
C THR A 110 -0.50 -2.68 12.56
N GLU A 111 0.44 -3.58 12.84
CA GLU A 111 1.14 -3.59 14.11
C GLU A 111 2.13 -2.42 14.18
N LEU A 112 2.27 -1.86 15.37
CA LEU A 112 3.32 -0.88 15.63
C LEU A 112 4.59 -1.62 16.01
N ASP A 113 5.71 -1.19 15.47
CA ASP A 113 7.03 -1.67 15.89
C ASP A 113 7.82 -0.51 16.50
N GLU A 114 9.06 -0.75 16.88
CA GLU A 114 9.88 0.30 17.52
C GLU A 114 10.05 1.50 16.62
N ASP A 115 10.23 1.29 15.32
CA ASP A 115 10.39 2.39 14.37
C ASP A 115 9.11 3.20 14.24
N ASP A 116 7.94 2.54 14.25
CA ASP A 116 6.66 3.23 14.17
C ASP A 116 6.40 4.05 15.42
N GLU A 117 6.76 3.55 16.59
CA GLU A 117 6.63 4.29 17.83
C GLU A 117 7.50 5.53 17.81
N ASP A 118 8.74 5.41 17.35
CA ASP A 118 9.64 6.55 17.23
C ASP A 118 9.09 7.58 16.24
N ALA A 119 8.44 7.13 15.19
CA ALA A 119 7.87 8.03 14.19
C ALA A 119 6.65 8.77 14.73
N VAL A 120 5.88 8.14 15.64
CA VAL A 120 4.67 8.75 16.20
C VAL A 120 5.02 9.73 17.30
N ASP A 121 6.01 9.43 18.11
CA ASP A 121 6.29 10.12 19.36
C ASP A 121 6.98 11.48 19.26
N PRO A 122 7.69 11.87 18.22
CA PRO A 122 8.42 13.14 18.23
C PRO A 122 7.57 14.35 18.58
N LEU A 123 6.30 14.33 18.25
CA LEU A 123 5.41 15.45 18.50
C LEU A 123 4.69 15.37 19.82
N SER A 124 4.61 14.19 20.39
CA SER A 124 3.97 14.00 21.68
C SER A 124 4.94 14.13 22.84
N ALA A 125 6.20 14.20 22.54
CA ALA A 125 7.25 14.33 23.55
C ALA A 125 7.32 15.74 24.11
#